data_7cb2a4ab25281208ff5665a9c9adc688
#
_entry.id   7cb2a4ab25281208ff5665a9c9adc688
#
_cell.length_a   1.000
_cell.length_b   1.000
_cell.length_c   1.000
_cell.angle_alpha   90.00
_cell.angle_beta   90.00
_cell.angle_gamma   90.00
#
_symmetry.space_group_name_H-M   'P 1'
#
loop_
_entity.id
_entity.type
_entity.pdbx_description
1 polymer ?
#
loop_
_entity_poly.entity_id
_entity_poly.type
_entity_poly.pdbx_seq_one_letter_code
_entity_poly.pdbx_strand_id
1 'polypeptide(L)'
;MAKFIWEGAFSGDTNDLPNREHPEGAVMFKEPTDMKKFSIIMNVASVFVLALVYVICGLILGTFIIPIDILGVILSLVVLIPHEFFHAIWFKEDAHIYTNFKQGMLFVVGTEDMSKGRFIWLSLFPFLSLALLPIVIGLYLNNNTLIWLGMLHISSCTGDFYNVFNAITQVPNGANTYLSGFNSYWYIPNKK
;
A
#
# COMPACT_ATOMS: atom_id res chain seq x y z
N MET A 1 13.95 10.90 -15.74
CA MET A 1 12.60 10.31 -15.65
C MET A 1 12.73 9.00 -14.89
N ALA A 2 11.91 8.79 -13.87
CA ALA A 2 11.83 7.51 -13.18
C ALA A 2 11.58 6.38 -14.18
N LYS A 3 12.28 5.27 -14.04
CA LYS A 3 11.99 4.06 -14.82
C LYS A 3 11.13 3.14 -13.98
N PHE A 4 10.05 2.65 -14.58
CA PHE A 4 9.26 1.59 -13.98
C PHE A 4 9.84 0.26 -14.46
N ILE A 5 10.40 -0.48 -13.51
CA ILE A 5 11.09 -1.73 -13.78
C ILE A 5 10.21 -2.87 -13.25
N TRP A 6 9.67 -3.67 -14.18
CA TRP A 6 8.92 -4.86 -13.81
C TRP A 6 9.87 -6.02 -13.59
N GLU A 7 10.08 -6.42 -12.33
CA GLU A 7 10.99 -7.49 -11.95
C GLU A 7 10.34 -8.87 -11.98
N GLY A 8 9.02 -8.94 -12.01
CA GLY A 8 8.27 -10.19 -12.06
C GLY A 8 8.11 -10.84 -10.68
N ALA A 9 8.27 -12.16 -10.63
CA ALA A 9 8.06 -12.91 -9.40
C ALA A 9 9.24 -12.74 -8.43
N PHE A 10 8.96 -12.25 -7.24
CA PHE A 10 9.95 -12.12 -6.17
C PHE A 10 10.45 -13.50 -5.72
N SER A 11 11.77 -13.67 -5.62
CA SER A 11 12.43 -14.93 -5.24
C SER A 11 12.07 -15.41 -3.83
N GLY A 12 11.74 -14.50 -2.93
CA GLY A 12 11.57 -14.72 -1.50
C GLY A 12 12.80 -14.33 -0.68
N ASP A 13 13.93 -14.00 -1.34
CA ASP A 13 15.12 -13.49 -0.68
C ASP A 13 15.13 -11.96 -0.70
N THR A 14 15.09 -11.35 0.47
CA THR A 14 15.12 -9.89 0.61
C THR A 14 16.45 -9.26 0.18
N ASN A 15 17.52 -10.05 0.03
CA ASN A 15 18.79 -9.58 -0.50
C ASN A 15 18.72 -9.26 -2.01
N ASP A 16 17.73 -9.80 -2.73
CA ASP A 16 17.52 -9.51 -4.15
C ASP A 16 16.78 -8.18 -4.37
N LEU A 17 16.30 -7.54 -3.30
CA LEU A 17 15.62 -6.24 -3.39
C LEU A 17 16.64 -5.09 -3.50
N PRO A 18 16.28 -3.98 -4.15
CA PRO A 18 17.11 -2.79 -4.20
C PRO A 18 17.53 -2.31 -2.81
N ASN A 19 18.83 -2.18 -2.60
CA ASN A 19 19.42 -1.76 -1.35
C ASN A 19 20.25 -0.49 -1.56
N ARG A 20 20.45 0.27 -0.49
CA ARG A 20 21.36 1.42 -0.48
C ARG A 20 22.13 1.49 0.83
N GLU A 21 23.24 2.21 0.81
CA GLU A 21 23.97 2.56 2.03
C GLU A 21 23.11 3.47 2.92
N HIS A 22 23.16 3.22 4.22
CA HIS A 22 22.42 4.01 5.18
C HIS A 22 23.14 5.33 5.48
N PRO A 23 22.48 6.49 5.33
CA PRO A 23 23.00 7.77 5.79
C PRO A 23 23.30 7.73 7.29
N GLU A 24 24.24 8.60 7.74
CA GLU A 24 24.52 8.78 9.16
C GLU A 24 23.26 9.13 9.94
N GLY A 25 23.03 8.45 11.07
CA GLY A 25 21.85 8.63 11.90
C GLY A 25 20.56 8.03 11.33
N ALA A 26 20.65 7.16 10.31
CA ALA A 26 19.49 6.45 9.79
C ALA A 26 18.87 5.51 10.84
N VAL A 27 17.57 5.54 10.95
CA VAL A 27 16.77 4.73 11.87
C VAL A 27 15.76 3.91 11.08
N MET A 28 15.78 2.60 11.29
CA MET A 28 14.78 1.69 10.70
C MET A 28 13.42 1.90 11.36
N PHE A 29 12.34 1.82 10.60
CA PHE A 29 10.98 1.80 11.15
C PHE A 29 10.81 0.58 12.07
N LYS A 30 9.96 0.72 13.09
CA LYS A 30 9.56 -0.39 13.95
C LYS A 30 8.55 -1.26 13.22
N GLU A 31 9.04 -2.09 12.33
CA GLU A 31 8.26 -2.98 11.49
C GLU A 31 8.87 -4.39 11.48
N PRO A 32 8.11 -5.45 11.15
CA PRO A 32 8.64 -6.79 11.04
C PRO A 32 9.73 -6.88 9.97
N THR A 33 10.86 -7.47 10.31
CA THR A 33 11.96 -7.74 9.37
C THR A 33 11.74 -9.03 8.57
N ASP A 34 10.85 -9.91 9.05
CA ASP A 34 10.46 -11.13 8.37
C ASP A 34 9.23 -10.87 7.48
N MET A 35 9.43 -10.94 6.16
CA MET A 35 8.39 -10.73 5.16
C MET A 35 7.19 -11.68 5.33
N LYS A 36 7.43 -12.95 5.70
CA LYS A 36 6.36 -13.92 5.91
C LYS A 36 5.48 -13.53 7.11
N LYS A 37 6.12 -13.15 8.22
CA LYS A 37 5.42 -12.67 9.41
C LYS A 37 4.64 -11.39 9.09
N PHE A 38 5.25 -10.45 8.39
CA PHE A 38 4.58 -9.21 7.94
C PHE A 38 3.35 -9.53 7.10
N SER A 39 3.49 -10.39 6.08
CA SER A 39 2.39 -10.79 5.20
C SER A 39 1.22 -11.41 5.98
N ILE A 40 1.50 -12.31 6.94
CA ILE A 40 0.45 -12.91 7.77
C ILE A 40 -0.29 -11.84 8.57
N ILE A 41 0.44 -10.91 9.20
CA ILE A 41 -0.18 -9.82 9.99
C ILE A 41 -1.06 -8.95 9.10
N MET A 42 -0.57 -8.55 7.92
CA MET A 42 -1.31 -7.70 6.99
C MET A 42 -2.55 -8.41 6.43
N ASN A 43 -2.44 -9.69 6.08
CA ASN A 43 -3.58 -10.47 5.59
C ASN A 43 -4.66 -10.66 6.68
N VAL A 44 -4.27 -10.88 7.94
CA VAL A 44 -5.23 -10.94 9.05
C VAL A 44 -5.88 -9.56 9.27
N ALA A 45 -5.09 -8.50 9.28
CA ALA A 45 -5.61 -7.14 9.45
C ALA A 45 -6.54 -6.73 8.31
N SER A 46 -6.28 -7.16 7.06
CA SER A 46 -7.15 -6.87 5.92
C SER A 46 -8.55 -7.46 6.06
N VAL A 47 -8.68 -8.62 6.71
CA VAL A 47 -10.01 -9.22 7.01
C VAL A 47 -10.80 -8.33 7.99
N PHE A 48 -10.14 -7.79 9.01
CA PHE A 48 -10.79 -6.85 9.93
C PHE A 48 -11.17 -5.53 9.26
N VAL A 49 -10.30 -5.00 8.37
CA VAL A 49 -10.60 -3.81 7.58
C VAL A 49 -11.80 -4.07 6.68
N LEU A 50 -11.86 -5.22 5.99
CA LEU A 50 -12.99 -5.59 5.15
C LEU A 50 -14.29 -5.67 5.96
N ALA A 51 -14.25 -6.35 7.13
CA ALA A 51 -15.43 -6.46 7.99
C ALA A 51 -15.92 -5.08 8.47
N LEU A 52 -15.00 -4.19 8.86
CA LEU A 52 -15.33 -2.83 9.26
C LEU A 52 -15.98 -2.03 8.11
N VAL A 53 -15.39 -2.07 6.92
CA VAL A 53 -15.93 -1.37 5.74
C VAL A 53 -17.28 -1.94 5.33
N TYR A 54 -17.46 -3.27 5.39
CA TYR A 54 -18.76 -3.91 5.14
C TYR A 54 -19.84 -3.41 6.10
N VAL A 55 -19.53 -3.32 7.40
CA VAL A 55 -20.46 -2.78 8.40
C VAL A 55 -20.79 -1.31 8.11
N ILE A 56 -19.80 -0.49 7.77
CA ILE A 56 -20.02 0.93 7.42
C ILE A 56 -20.95 1.04 6.19
N CYS A 57 -20.69 0.26 5.14
CA CYS A 57 -21.55 0.24 3.94
C CYS A 57 -22.98 -0.23 4.29
N GLY A 58 -23.10 -1.26 5.11
CA GLY A 58 -24.43 -1.75 5.58
C GLY A 58 -25.21 -0.69 6.35
N LEU A 59 -24.55 0.07 7.22
CA LEU A 59 -25.17 1.19 7.94
C LEU A 59 -25.62 2.31 6.98
N ILE A 60 -24.80 2.65 5.98
CA ILE A 60 -25.13 3.68 4.99
C ILE A 60 -26.30 3.24 4.10
N LEU A 61 -26.31 1.97 3.67
CA LEU A 61 -27.36 1.42 2.81
C LEU A 61 -28.65 1.07 3.58
N GLY A 62 -28.62 1.07 4.90
CA GLY A 62 -29.74 0.64 5.74
C GLY A 62 -29.99 -0.88 5.68
N THR A 63 -29.04 -1.68 5.21
CA THR A 63 -29.14 -3.14 5.11
C THR A 63 -27.76 -3.80 5.25
N PHE A 64 -27.72 -4.91 5.98
CA PHE A 64 -26.50 -5.73 6.07
C PHE A 64 -26.52 -6.91 5.07
N ILE A 65 -27.49 -6.94 4.16
CA ILE A 65 -27.53 -7.90 3.05
C ILE A 65 -27.10 -7.17 1.78
N ILE A 66 -25.79 -7.14 1.52
CA ILE A 66 -25.21 -6.57 0.31
C ILE A 66 -24.96 -7.74 -0.67
N PRO A 67 -25.76 -7.88 -1.73
CA PRO A 67 -25.58 -8.99 -2.68
C PRO A 67 -24.18 -9.01 -3.25
N ILE A 68 -23.54 -10.19 -3.26
CA ILE A 68 -22.20 -10.33 -3.84
C ILE A 68 -22.27 -10.02 -5.32
N ASP A 69 -21.39 -9.14 -5.78
CA ASP A 69 -21.20 -8.81 -7.20
C ASP A 69 -19.89 -9.38 -7.70
N ILE A 70 -19.98 -10.40 -8.56
CA ILE A 70 -18.81 -11.12 -9.07
C ILE A 70 -17.91 -10.19 -9.90
N LEU A 71 -18.50 -9.26 -10.66
CA LEU A 71 -17.71 -8.31 -11.45
C LEU A 71 -16.91 -7.37 -10.55
N GLY A 72 -17.50 -6.88 -9.45
CA GLY A 72 -16.80 -6.07 -8.45
C GLY A 72 -15.64 -6.84 -7.80
N VAL A 73 -15.84 -8.14 -7.50
CA VAL A 73 -14.77 -9.02 -6.99
C VAL A 73 -13.65 -9.19 -8.02
N ILE A 74 -13.98 -9.47 -9.28
CA ILE A 74 -12.97 -9.61 -10.34
C ILE A 74 -12.22 -8.30 -10.54
N LEU A 75 -12.92 -7.18 -10.60
CA LEU A 75 -12.30 -5.86 -10.76
C LEU A 75 -11.36 -5.52 -9.61
N SER A 76 -11.70 -5.91 -8.37
CA SER A 76 -10.83 -5.67 -7.21
C SER A 76 -9.46 -6.40 -7.34
N LEU A 77 -9.41 -7.54 -8.01
CA LEU A 77 -8.17 -8.25 -8.32
C LEU A 77 -7.42 -7.60 -9.48
N VAL A 78 -8.13 -7.16 -10.51
CA VAL A 78 -7.53 -6.50 -11.68
C VAL A 78 -6.87 -5.17 -11.30
N VAL A 79 -7.49 -4.40 -10.42
CA VAL A 79 -6.95 -3.09 -9.99
C VAL A 79 -5.74 -3.19 -9.06
N LEU A 80 -5.33 -4.38 -8.62
CA LEU A 80 -4.06 -4.55 -7.89
C LEU A 80 -2.85 -4.16 -8.74
N ILE A 81 -2.89 -4.36 -10.06
CA ILE A 81 -1.80 -3.96 -10.95
C ILE A 81 -1.70 -2.44 -11.06
N PRO A 82 -2.76 -1.68 -11.45
CA PRO A 82 -2.69 -0.23 -11.44
C PRO A 82 -2.44 0.37 -10.04
N HIS A 83 -2.79 -0.32 -8.96
CA HIS A 83 -2.46 0.08 -7.59
C HIS A 83 -0.95 0.28 -7.43
N GLU A 84 -0.14 -0.70 -7.82
CA GLU A 84 1.31 -0.61 -7.72
C GLU A 84 1.89 0.47 -8.65
N PHE A 85 1.32 0.63 -9.84
CA PHE A 85 1.70 1.75 -10.72
C PHE A 85 1.40 3.11 -10.07
N PHE A 86 0.33 3.22 -9.30
CA PHE A 86 -0.01 4.45 -8.58
C PHE A 86 0.97 4.77 -7.45
N HIS A 87 1.60 3.77 -6.83
CA HIS A 87 2.77 3.98 -6.00
C HIS A 87 3.97 4.43 -6.85
N ALA A 88 4.25 3.71 -7.93
CA ALA A 88 5.43 3.92 -8.76
C ALA A 88 5.51 5.33 -9.36
N ILE A 89 4.40 5.95 -9.76
CA ILE A 89 4.40 7.30 -10.36
C ILE A 89 4.90 8.41 -9.41
N TRP A 90 4.91 8.16 -8.09
CA TRP A 90 5.40 9.11 -7.10
C TRP A 90 6.90 9.01 -6.84
N PHE A 91 7.57 7.99 -7.39
CA PHE A 91 9.03 7.92 -7.41
C PHE A 91 9.61 8.86 -8.48
N LYS A 92 10.73 9.48 -8.18
CA LYS A 92 11.51 10.31 -9.12
C LYS A 92 12.67 9.54 -9.72
N GLU A 93 13.12 8.51 -9.04
CA GLU A 93 14.16 7.57 -9.44
C GLU A 93 13.54 6.23 -9.82
N ASP A 94 14.36 5.20 -10.02
CA ASP A 94 13.88 3.90 -10.47
C ASP A 94 12.97 3.24 -9.43
N ALA A 95 11.81 2.75 -9.89
CA ALA A 95 10.83 2.05 -9.09
C ALA A 95 10.69 0.60 -9.59
N HIS A 96 10.98 -0.36 -8.75
CA HIS A 96 10.99 -1.78 -9.04
C HIS A 96 9.70 -2.42 -8.54
N ILE A 97 8.96 -3.07 -9.44
CA ILE A 97 7.64 -3.66 -9.17
C ILE A 97 7.78 -5.18 -9.13
N TYR A 98 7.38 -5.78 -8.02
CA TYR A 98 7.47 -7.22 -7.76
C TYR A 98 6.10 -7.83 -7.52
N THR A 99 5.97 -9.11 -7.89
CA THR A 99 4.83 -9.95 -7.50
C THR A 99 5.27 -11.02 -6.51
N ASN A 100 4.47 -11.28 -5.49
CA ASN A 100 4.66 -12.39 -4.57
C ASN A 100 3.32 -13.08 -4.31
N PHE A 101 2.83 -13.78 -5.31
CA PHE A 101 1.53 -14.46 -5.24
C PHE A 101 1.45 -15.53 -4.15
N LYS A 102 2.58 -16.12 -3.73
CA LYS A 102 2.61 -17.08 -2.61
C LYS A 102 2.20 -16.47 -1.28
N GLN A 103 2.41 -15.16 -1.13
CA GLN A 103 2.04 -14.40 0.07
C GLN A 103 0.89 -13.43 -0.19
N GLY A 104 0.29 -13.46 -1.38
CA GLY A 104 -0.81 -12.57 -1.77
C GLY A 104 -0.38 -11.09 -1.84
N MET A 105 0.84 -10.81 -2.31
CA MET A 105 1.41 -9.46 -2.35
C MET A 105 1.81 -9.07 -3.77
N LEU A 106 1.53 -7.83 -4.13
CA LEU A 106 2.26 -7.01 -5.09
C LEU A 106 2.92 -5.89 -4.29
N PHE A 107 4.09 -5.42 -4.72
CA PHE A 107 4.75 -4.30 -4.04
C PHE A 107 5.77 -3.60 -4.93
N VAL A 108 6.01 -2.33 -4.61
CA VAL A 108 6.99 -1.48 -5.28
C VAL A 108 8.11 -1.13 -4.29
N VAL A 109 9.34 -1.21 -4.77
CA VAL A 109 10.52 -0.78 -4.01
C VAL A 109 11.31 0.24 -4.83
N GLY A 110 11.67 1.35 -4.18
CA GLY A 110 12.59 2.33 -4.70
C GLY A 110 13.40 2.93 -3.55
N THR A 111 14.70 3.13 -3.77
CA THR A 111 15.64 3.51 -2.70
C THR A 111 15.84 5.02 -2.56
N GLU A 112 15.09 5.83 -3.28
CA GLU A 112 15.23 7.29 -3.27
C GLU A 112 14.83 7.93 -1.94
N ASP A 113 15.41 9.07 -1.65
CA ASP A 113 14.98 9.91 -0.54
C ASP A 113 13.67 10.62 -0.85
N MET A 114 12.74 10.57 0.08
CA MET A 114 11.50 11.33 -0.02
C MET A 114 11.13 11.96 1.32
N SER A 115 10.45 13.11 1.29
CA SER A 115 9.92 13.72 2.51
C SER A 115 8.83 12.83 3.13
N LYS A 116 8.63 12.94 4.46
CA LYS A 116 7.53 12.29 5.18
C LYS A 116 6.18 12.46 4.49
N GLY A 117 5.87 13.70 4.05
CA GLY A 117 4.59 13.99 3.38
C GLY A 117 4.45 13.28 2.04
N ARG A 118 5.54 13.18 1.25
CA ARG A 118 5.53 12.47 -0.02
C ARG A 118 5.38 10.96 0.19
N PHE A 119 6.02 10.38 1.20
CA PHE A 119 5.88 8.97 1.55
C PHE A 119 4.43 8.64 1.95
N ILE A 120 3.80 9.49 2.79
CA ILE A 120 2.40 9.34 3.17
C ILE A 120 1.49 9.45 1.95
N TRP A 121 1.72 10.44 1.06
CA TRP A 121 0.92 10.63 -0.14
C TRP A 121 1.04 9.47 -1.10
N LEU A 122 2.26 8.98 -1.34
CA LEU A 122 2.54 7.81 -2.15
C LEU A 122 1.74 6.60 -1.65
N SER A 123 1.72 6.36 -0.34
CA SER A 123 0.99 5.25 0.26
C SER A 123 -0.54 5.44 0.20
N LEU A 124 -1.06 6.67 0.32
CA LEU A 124 -2.50 6.92 0.32
C LEU A 124 -3.13 7.04 -1.08
N PHE A 125 -2.34 7.35 -2.09
CA PHE A 125 -2.88 7.68 -3.41
C PHE A 125 -3.68 6.54 -4.05
N PRO A 126 -3.23 5.27 -4.04
CA PRO A 126 -4.02 4.16 -4.55
C PRO A 126 -5.34 3.96 -3.78
N PHE A 127 -5.29 4.07 -2.45
CA PHE A 127 -6.50 4.01 -1.63
C PHE A 127 -7.53 5.07 -2.03
N LEU A 128 -7.11 6.32 -2.18
CA LEU A 128 -8.02 7.42 -2.52
C LEU A 128 -8.65 7.24 -3.90
N SER A 129 -7.86 6.81 -4.89
CA SER A 129 -8.27 6.75 -6.30
C SER A 129 -8.96 5.45 -6.69
N LEU A 130 -8.47 4.30 -6.21
CA LEU A 130 -8.92 2.98 -6.65
C LEU A 130 -9.84 2.27 -5.65
N ALA A 131 -9.95 2.77 -4.43
CA ALA A 131 -10.80 2.19 -3.38
C ALA A 131 -11.87 3.17 -2.91
N LEU A 132 -11.48 4.33 -2.34
CA LEU A 132 -12.43 5.28 -1.77
C LEU A 132 -13.33 5.91 -2.83
N LEU A 133 -12.79 6.31 -3.96
CA LEU A 133 -13.58 6.92 -5.04
C LEU A 133 -14.63 5.95 -5.60
N PRO A 134 -14.30 4.71 -5.98
CA PRO A 134 -15.30 3.73 -6.43
C PRO A 134 -16.38 3.46 -5.39
N ILE A 135 -16.05 3.26 -4.11
CA ILE A 135 -17.03 2.95 -3.08
C ILE A 135 -17.99 4.12 -2.83
N VAL A 136 -17.49 5.36 -2.83
CA VAL A 136 -18.33 6.57 -2.67
C VAL A 136 -19.29 6.70 -3.84
N ILE A 137 -18.81 6.52 -5.08
CA ILE A 137 -19.67 6.55 -6.28
C ILE A 137 -20.67 5.38 -6.24
N GLY A 138 -20.21 4.19 -5.84
CA GLY A 138 -21.06 3.00 -5.74
C GLY A 138 -22.19 3.16 -4.73
N LEU A 139 -21.91 3.71 -3.57
CA LEU A 139 -22.92 4.03 -2.54
C LEU A 139 -23.92 5.09 -3.03
N TYR A 140 -23.42 6.13 -3.70
CA TYR A 140 -24.28 7.19 -4.25
C TYR A 140 -25.22 6.69 -5.35
N LEU A 141 -24.71 5.82 -6.24
CA LEU A 141 -25.46 5.28 -7.38
C LEU A 141 -26.20 3.95 -7.06
N ASN A 142 -26.09 3.41 -5.85
CA ASN A 142 -26.54 2.07 -5.47
C ASN A 142 -26.00 0.99 -6.43
N ASN A 143 -24.74 1.11 -6.81
CA ASN A 143 -24.06 0.19 -7.74
C ASN A 143 -23.21 -0.83 -6.98
N ASN A 144 -23.67 -2.07 -6.90
CA ASN A 144 -23.00 -3.14 -6.16
C ASN A 144 -21.60 -3.45 -6.67
N THR A 145 -21.34 -3.34 -7.98
CA THR A 145 -20.02 -3.57 -8.57
C THR A 145 -18.98 -2.62 -7.98
N LEU A 146 -19.29 -1.32 -7.94
CA LEU A 146 -18.39 -0.32 -7.37
C LEU A 146 -18.26 -0.44 -5.86
N ILE A 147 -19.33 -0.82 -5.15
CA ILE A 147 -19.28 -1.07 -3.71
C ILE A 147 -18.34 -2.23 -3.40
N TRP A 148 -18.49 -3.37 -4.07
CA TRP A 148 -17.64 -4.54 -3.86
C TRP A 148 -16.20 -4.29 -4.27
N LEU A 149 -15.96 -3.62 -5.43
CA LEU A 149 -14.64 -3.17 -5.85
C LEU A 149 -13.98 -2.35 -4.73
N GLY A 150 -14.66 -1.31 -4.26
CA GLY A 150 -14.12 -0.41 -3.24
C GLY A 150 -13.88 -1.10 -1.91
N MET A 151 -14.84 -1.91 -1.39
CA MET A 151 -14.69 -2.62 -0.12
C MET A 151 -13.46 -3.56 -0.12
N LEU A 152 -13.33 -4.38 -1.16
CA LEU A 152 -12.22 -5.33 -1.28
C LEU A 152 -10.90 -4.59 -1.47
N HIS A 153 -10.89 -3.54 -2.28
CA HIS A 153 -9.66 -2.79 -2.53
C HIS A 153 -9.20 -1.96 -1.32
N ILE A 154 -10.13 -1.42 -0.50
CA ILE A 154 -9.76 -0.80 0.79
C ILE A 154 -9.04 -1.82 1.69
N SER A 155 -9.54 -3.06 1.75
CA SER A 155 -8.89 -4.10 2.55
C SER A 155 -7.49 -4.46 2.03
N SER A 156 -7.28 -4.39 0.72
CA SER A 156 -5.96 -4.61 0.10
C SER A 156 -4.96 -3.50 0.42
N CYS A 157 -5.42 -2.28 0.73
CA CYS A 157 -4.56 -1.15 1.12
C CYS A 157 -4.07 -1.21 2.59
N THR A 158 -4.28 -2.32 3.29
CA THR A 158 -3.90 -2.43 4.73
C THR A 158 -2.40 -2.22 4.96
N GLY A 159 -1.54 -2.69 4.03
CA GLY A 159 -0.10 -2.43 4.06
C GLY A 159 0.23 -0.94 3.93
N ASP A 160 -0.49 -0.22 3.08
CA ASP A 160 -0.32 1.22 2.90
C ASP A 160 -0.73 1.99 4.15
N PHE A 161 -1.84 1.61 4.78
CA PHE A 161 -2.26 2.20 6.05
C PHE A 161 -1.24 1.97 7.15
N TYR A 162 -0.60 0.80 7.16
CA TYR A 162 0.50 0.50 8.07
C TYR A 162 1.72 1.39 7.81
N ASN A 163 2.09 1.62 6.54
CA ASN A 163 3.16 2.53 6.15
C ASN A 163 2.86 3.97 6.60
N VAL A 164 1.63 4.43 6.38
CA VAL A 164 1.17 5.76 6.82
C VAL A 164 1.22 5.89 8.33
N PHE A 165 0.73 4.90 9.07
CA PHE A 165 0.77 4.87 10.52
C PHE A 165 2.21 4.96 11.03
N ASN A 166 3.13 4.17 10.48
CA ASN A 166 4.55 4.20 10.83
C ASN A 166 5.17 5.56 10.52
N ALA A 167 4.89 6.13 9.35
CA ALA A 167 5.41 7.44 8.99
C ALA A 167 4.91 8.55 9.93
N ILE A 168 3.62 8.53 10.29
CA ILE A 168 3.04 9.54 11.19
C ILE A 168 3.66 9.45 12.59
N THR A 169 3.81 8.23 13.12
CA THR A 169 4.19 7.98 14.51
C THR A 169 5.70 7.97 14.75
N GLN A 170 6.49 7.64 13.72
CA GLN A 170 7.93 7.40 13.89
C GLN A 170 8.82 8.43 13.21
N VAL A 171 8.36 9.05 12.10
CA VAL A 171 9.19 9.97 11.33
C VAL A 171 9.07 11.40 11.85
N PRO A 172 10.16 12.04 12.33
CA PRO A 172 10.15 13.44 12.74
C PRO A 172 9.86 14.39 11.59
N ASN A 173 9.40 15.60 11.93
CA ASN A 173 9.26 16.66 10.92
C ASN A 173 10.64 17.06 10.38
N GLY A 174 10.73 17.21 9.06
CA GLY A 174 11.99 17.56 8.38
C GLY A 174 12.91 16.37 8.09
N ALA A 175 12.56 15.16 8.53
CA ALA A 175 13.28 13.95 8.15
C ALA A 175 12.93 13.50 6.73
N ASN A 176 13.87 12.83 6.08
CA ASN A 176 13.66 12.07 4.86
C ASN A 176 13.40 10.61 5.19
N THR A 177 12.58 9.97 4.37
CA THR A 177 12.32 8.52 4.40
C THR A 177 12.85 7.88 3.13
N TYR A 178 13.19 6.60 3.18
CA TYR A 178 13.58 5.78 2.04
C TYR A 178 13.35 4.30 2.33
N LEU A 179 13.33 3.48 1.28
CA LEU A 179 13.32 2.03 1.39
C LEU A 179 14.74 1.49 1.13
N SER A 180 15.10 0.43 1.85
CA SER A 180 16.32 -0.35 1.59
C SER A 180 16.00 -1.82 1.86
N GLY A 181 16.09 -2.64 0.82
CA GLY A 181 15.52 -3.98 0.87
C GLY A 181 14.01 -3.93 1.10
N PHE A 182 13.55 -4.73 2.05
CA PHE A 182 12.13 -4.80 2.41
C PHE A 182 11.70 -3.74 3.44
N ASN A 183 12.64 -3.07 4.11
CA ASN A 183 12.35 -2.22 5.25
C ASN A 183 12.42 -0.73 4.93
N SER A 184 11.63 0.04 5.67
CA SER A 184 11.59 1.50 5.61
C SER A 184 12.53 2.12 6.64
N TYR A 185 13.14 3.23 6.26
CA TYR A 185 14.08 3.97 7.10
C TYR A 185 13.76 5.45 7.05
N TRP A 186 14.22 6.18 8.06
CA TRP A 186 14.23 7.64 8.05
C TRP A 186 15.56 8.18 8.64
N TYR A 187 15.92 9.38 8.26
CA TYR A 187 17.05 10.12 8.82
C TYR A 187 16.80 11.62 8.73
N ILE A 188 17.48 12.39 9.56
CA ILE A 188 17.44 13.86 9.49
C ILE A 188 18.60 14.31 8.59
N PRO A 189 18.33 14.92 7.42
CA PRO A 189 19.39 15.39 6.55
C PRO A 189 20.18 16.51 7.23
N ASN A 190 21.52 16.45 7.14
CA ASN A 190 22.38 17.54 7.60
C ASN A 190 21.98 18.82 6.86
N LYS A 191 21.66 19.89 7.58
CA LYS A 191 21.42 21.20 6.96
C LYS A 191 22.72 21.63 6.28
N LYS A 192 22.71 21.71 4.95
CA LYS A 192 23.77 22.38 4.19
C LYS A 192 23.72 23.87 4.44
#